data_395d8528e4ec397d8fcff375347f9ac4
#
_entry.id   395d8528e4ec397d8fcff375347f9ac4
#
_cell.length_a   1.000
_cell.length_b   1.000
_cell.length_c   1.000
_cell.angle_alpha   90.00
_cell.angle_beta   90.00
_cell.angle_gamma   90.00
#
_symmetry.space_group_name_H-M   'P 1'
#
loop_
_entity.id
_entity.type
_entity.pdbx_description
1 polymer ?
#
loop_
_entity_poly.entity_id
_entity_poly.type
_entity_poly.pdbx_seq_one_letter_code
_entity_poly.pdbx_strand_id
1 'polypeptide(L)'
;VGPDSYKDLPNLLNEVDHNQRAVNVILSQSETYGDISPVRIHNNGISAFVSITRGCDNMCTFCVVPFTRGRERSRNPESILREIDDLYNKGYSEITLLGQNVDSYLWYGGGPKKDFKKASYDQKRNSKNFSHLLDDVASNFPKMRIRFSTSNPQDMTVDVVEIMSKHENICNYIHLPVQSGSDRILKKMNRQHTRFEYLELIKTIREIIPNCGISHDMITGFPGETERDHQDTLSLMDEVKYDFGYM
;
A
#
# COMPACT_ATOMS: atom_id res chain seq x y z
N VAL A 1 1.32 23.40 2.53
CA VAL A 1 0.64 22.68 1.43
C VAL A 1 0.35 21.26 1.89
N GLY A 2 -0.93 20.85 1.85
CA GLY A 2 -1.36 19.50 2.14
C GLY A 2 -1.08 18.52 1.00
N PRO A 3 -1.19 17.19 1.27
CA PRO A 3 -0.84 16.15 0.29
C PRO A 3 -1.75 16.15 -0.95
N ASP A 4 -2.93 16.74 -0.88
CA ASP A 4 -3.87 16.81 -2.00
C ASP A 4 -3.97 18.21 -2.63
N SER A 5 -3.04 19.12 -2.27
CA SER A 5 -3.07 20.52 -2.70
C SER A 5 -1.85 20.91 -3.57
N TYR A 6 -1.11 19.94 -4.12
CA TYR A 6 0.09 20.24 -4.92
C TYR A 6 -0.22 21.03 -6.21
N LYS A 7 -1.40 20.82 -6.81
CA LYS A 7 -1.85 21.58 -7.98
C LYS A 7 -2.09 23.07 -7.69
N ASP A 8 -2.33 23.40 -6.41
CA ASP A 8 -2.54 24.77 -5.94
C ASP A 8 -1.24 25.49 -5.56
N LEU A 9 -0.11 24.79 -5.61
CA LEU A 9 1.19 25.36 -5.24
C LEU A 9 1.53 26.70 -5.95
N PRO A 10 1.27 26.89 -7.25
CA PRO A 10 1.53 28.16 -7.92
C PRO A 10 0.75 29.34 -7.30
N ASN A 11 -0.52 29.12 -6.95
CA ASN A 11 -1.34 30.16 -6.30
C ASN A 11 -0.82 30.48 -4.90
N LEU A 12 -0.50 29.45 -4.10
CA LEU A 12 0.05 29.64 -2.76
C LEU A 12 1.39 30.38 -2.76
N LEU A 13 2.25 30.11 -3.74
CA LEU A 13 3.50 30.88 -3.92
C LEU A 13 3.24 32.34 -4.28
N ASN A 14 2.30 32.59 -5.18
CA ASN A 14 1.91 33.96 -5.53
C ASN A 14 1.36 34.75 -4.33
N GLU A 15 0.55 34.12 -3.45
CA GLU A 15 0.10 34.74 -2.19
C GLU A 15 1.28 35.12 -1.28
N VAL A 16 2.26 34.21 -1.13
CA VAL A 16 3.47 34.45 -0.33
C VAL A 16 4.31 35.59 -0.92
N ASP A 17 4.47 35.66 -2.24
CA ASP A 17 5.20 36.74 -2.93
C ASP A 17 4.55 38.12 -2.71
N HIS A 18 3.23 38.13 -2.43
CA HIS A 18 2.48 39.33 -2.03
C HIS A 18 2.42 39.56 -0.50
N ASN A 19 3.34 38.93 0.26
CA ASN A 19 3.41 38.99 1.72
C ASN A 19 2.14 38.51 2.45
N GLN A 20 1.37 37.60 1.84
CA GLN A 20 0.20 36.98 2.46
C GLN A 20 0.59 35.60 3.04
N ARG A 21 -0.17 35.15 4.04
CA ARG A 21 -0.02 33.82 4.58
C ARG A 21 -0.83 32.83 3.75
N ALA A 22 -0.15 31.92 3.08
CA ALA A 22 -0.76 30.91 2.21
C ALA A 22 -0.83 29.52 2.89
N VAL A 23 -2.01 28.93 2.96
CA VAL A 23 -2.23 27.58 3.53
C VAL A 23 -3.35 26.87 2.77
N ASN A 24 -3.05 25.69 2.24
CA ASN A 24 -4.07 24.77 1.70
C ASN A 24 -3.78 23.35 2.19
N VAL A 25 -4.70 22.79 3.01
CA VAL A 25 -4.61 21.45 3.60
C VAL A 25 -5.87 20.62 3.32
N ILE A 26 -6.57 20.91 2.23
CA ILE A 26 -7.77 20.19 1.82
C ILE A 26 -7.44 18.70 1.58
N LEU A 27 -8.32 17.82 2.05
CA LEU A 27 -8.28 16.39 1.75
C LEU A 27 -9.29 16.10 0.63
N SER A 28 -8.77 15.79 -0.56
CA SER A 28 -9.60 15.46 -1.72
C SER A 28 -10.20 14.07 -1.60
N GLN A 29 -11.38 13.89 -2.19
CA GLN A 29 -12.03 12.58 -2.33
C GLN A 29 -11.72 11.89 -3.67
N SER A 30 -11.13 12.61 -4.63
CA SER A 30 -10.88 12.10 -5.97
C SER A 30 -9.43 12.25 -6.45
N GLU A 31 -8.64 13.17 -5.87
CA GLU A 31 -7.28 13.45 -6.36
C GLU A 31 -6.33 12.27 -6.13
N THR A 32 -5.75 11.78 -7.20
CA THR A 32 -4.74 10.71 -7.19
C THR A 32 -3.44 11.12 -7.88
N TYR A 33 -3.40 12.34 -8.47
CA TYR A 33 -2.31 12.84 -9.33
C TYR A 33 -1.96 11.91 -10.51
N GLY A 34 -2.95 11.13 -10.96
CA GLY A 34 -2.79 10.22 -12.09
C GLY A 34 -2.57 10.91 -13.44
N ASP A 35 -2.82 12.20 -13.52
CA ASP A 35 -2.64 13.08 -14.67
C ASP A 35 -1.29 13.82 -14.66
N ILE A 36 -0.48 13.66 -13.60
CA ILE A 36 0.82 14.32 -13.47
C ILE A 36 1.92 13.30 -13.61
N SER A 37 2.81 13.48 -14.59
CA SER A 37 4.05 12.70 -14.69
C SER A 37 5.05 13.20 -13.66
N PRO A 38 5.51 12.35 -12.72
CA PRO A 38 6.47 12.77 -11.70
C PRO A 38 7.81 13.15 -12.31
N VAL A 39 8.35 14.30 -11.90
CA VAL A 39 9.74 14.67 -12.19
C VAL A 39 10.65 14.07 -11.12
N ARG A 40 11.56 13.18 -11.52
CA ARG A 40 12.50 12.51 -10.63
C ARG A 40 13.86 13.21 -10.67
N ILE A 41 14.08 14.11 -9.71
CA ILE A 41 15.30 14.97 -9.67
C ILE A 41 16.53 14.15 -9.25
N HIS A 42 16.36 13.27 -8.26
CA HIS A 42 17.42 12.39 -7.76
C HIS A 42 17.03 10.94 -8.02
N ASN A 43 17.45 10.42 -9.16
CA ASN A 43 17.22 9.03 -9.52
C ASN A 43 18.54 8.32 -9.82
N ASN A 44 18.61 7.04 -9.52
CA ASN A 44 19.75 6.19 -9.87
C ASN A 44 19.63 5.62 -11.30
N GLY A 45 18.55 5.93 -12.02
CA GLY A 45 18.23 5.37 -13.33
C GLY A 45 17.90 3.88 -13.32
N ILE A 46 17.79 3.25 -12.14
CA ILE A 46 17.61 1.81 -11.96
C ILE A 46 16.23 1.50 -11.39
N SER A 47 15.84 2.16 -10.29
CA SER A 47 14.59 1.88 -9.57
C SER A 47 13.73 3.13 -9.43
N ALA A 48 12.40 2.94 -9.42
CA ALA A 48 11.44 4.01 -9.23
C ALA A 48 10.25 3.58 -8.38
N PHE A 49 9.67 4.54 -7.64
CA PHE A 49 8.43 4.34 -6.92
C PHE A 49 7.24 4.81 -7.76
N VAL A 50 6.17 4.01 -7.79
CA VAL A 50 4.91 4.32 -8.49
C VAL A 50 3.76 4.26 -7.50
N SER A 51 3.15 5.40 -7.22
CA SER A 51 2.01 5.47 -6.30
C SER A 51 0.76 4.91 -6.99
N ILE A 52 0.09 3.94 -6.36
CA ILE A 52 -1.13 3.30 -6.87
C ILE A 52 -2.37 3.62 -6.04
N THR A 53 -2.19 3.89 -4.73
CA THR A 53 -3.27 4.28 -3.81
C THR A 53 -2.89 5.51 -2.99
N ARG A 54 -3.89 6.21 -2.48
CA ARG A 54 -3.75 7.35 -1.57
C ARG A 54 -4.80 7.26 -0.46
N GLY A 55 -4.41 7.68 0.75
CA GLY A 55 -5.25 7.57 1.93
C GLY A 55 -5.40 6.14 2.42
N CYS A 56 -6.13 5.94 3.51
CA CYS A 56 -6.37 4.61 4.08
C CYS A 56 -7.66 4.63 4.89
N ASP A 57 -8.46 3.57 4.77
CA ASP A 57 -9.74 3.42 5.46
C ASP A 57 -9.66 2.50 6.71
N ASN A 58 -8.49 1.94 7.04
CA ASN A 58 -8.35 0.95 8.12
C ASN A 58 -8.49 1.52 9.53
N MET A 59 -8.33 2.83 9.74
CA MET A 59 -8.56 3.52 11.02
C MET A 59 -7.84 2.87 12.22
N CYS A 60 -6.62 2.34 12.03
CA CYS A 60 -5.81 1.81 13.12
C CYS A 60 -5.57 2.90 14.18
N THR A 61 -5.73 2.58 15.47
CA THR A 61 -5.77 3.58 16.56
C THR A 61 -4.47 4.36 16.78
N PHE A 62 -3.35 3.85 16.32
CA PHE A 62 -2.03 4.49 16.38
C PHE A 62 -1.68 5.29 15.12
N CYS A 63 -2.54 5.24 14.08
CA CYS A 63 -2.18 5.73 12.75
C CYS A 63 -2.86 7.06 12.42
N VAL A 64 -2.08 8.06 12.00
CA VAL A 64 -2.55 9.39 11.62
C VAL A 64 -2.98 9.49 10.15
N VAL A 65 -2.67 8.50 9.32
CA VAL A 65 -2.88 8.54 7.87
C VAL A 65 -4.31 8.90 7.44
N PRO A 66 -5.38 8.32 8.01
CA PRO A 66 -6.74 8.68 7.61
C PRO A 66 -7.06 10.18 7.79
N PHE A 67 -6.42 10.83 8.75
CA PHE A 67 -6.61 12.25 9.08
C PHE A 67 -5.73 13.19 8.28
N THR A 68 -4.56 12.70 7.82
CA THR A 68 -3.59 13.53 7.10
C THR A 68 -3.57 13.31 5.59
N ARG A 69 -4.03 12.13 5.13
CA ARG A 69 -4.09 11.76 3.70
C ARG A 69 -5.50 11.43 3.21
N GLY A 70 -6.48 11.49 4.12
CA GLY A 70 -7.89 11.29 3.81
C GLY A 70 -8.25 9.84 3.51
N ARG A 71 -9.42 9.69 2.90
CA ARG A 71 -10.00 8.40 2.55
C ARG A 71 -9.23 7.69 1.45
N GLU A 72 -9.28 6.37 1.48
CA GLU A 72 -8.64 5.52 0.50
C GLU A 72 -9.27 5.69 -0.88
N ARG A 73 -8.41 5.89 -1.87
CA ARG A 73 -8.75 5.97 -3.28
C ARG A 73 -7.63 5.42 -4.15
N SER A 74 -8.01 4.66 -5.15
CA SER A 74 -7.08 4.03 -6.08
C SER A 74 -6.89 4.88 -7.32
N ARG A 75 -5.69 4.87 -7.87
CA ARG A 75 -5.32 5.51 -9.11
C ARG A 75 -5.79 4.67 -10.29
N ASN A 76 -6.15 5.31 -11.40
CA ASN A 76 -6.54 4.63 -12.64
C ASN A 76 -5.43 3.68 -13.13
N PRO A 77 -5.72 2.38 -13.39
CA PRO A 77 -4.72 1.41 -13.82
C PRO A 77 -4.02 1.79 -15.12
N GLU A 78 -4.72 2.39 -16.09
CA GLU A 78 -4.11 2.86 -17.33
C GLU A 78 -3.08 3.97 -17.10
N SER A 79 -3.32 4.86 -16.13
CA SER A 79 -2.36 5.91 -15.79
C SER A 79 -1.13 5.35 -15.09
N ILE A 80 -1.29 4.27 -14.31
CA ILE A 80 -0.18 3.54 -13.68
C ILE A 80 0.66 2.87 -14.77
N LEU A 81 0.03 2.15 -15.69
CA LEU A 81 0.72 1.46 -16.79
C LEU A 81 1.47 2.44 -17.69
N ARG A 82 0.87 3.61 -18.01
CA ARG A 82 1.59 4.66 -18.78
C ARG A 82 2.81 5.20 -18.06
N GLU A 83 2.75 5.41 -16.75
CA GLU A 83 3.92 5.86 -15.96
C GLU A 83 5.01 4.78 -15.95
N ILE A 84 4.64 3.51 -15.80
CA ILE A 84 5.59 2.39 -15.83
C ILE A 84 6.22 2.24 -17.21
N ASP A 85 5.42 2.40 -18.29
CA ASP A 85 5.93 2.37 -19.66
C ASP A 85 6.95 3.49 -19.94
N ASP A 86 6.68 4.71 -19.47
CA ASP A 86 7.64 5.83 -19.56
C ASP A 86 8.94 5.52 -18.81
N LEU A 87 8.85 4.91 -17.62
CA LEU A 87 10.01 4.47 -16.86
C LEU A 87 10.80 3.37 -17.59
N TYR A 88 10.10 2.37 -18.11
CA TYR A 88 10.70 1.28 -18.86
C TYR A 88 11.45 1.77 -20.10
N ASN A 89 10.85 2.69 -20.86
CA ASN A 89 11.46 3.32 -22.02
C ASN A 89 12.66 4.23 -21.67
N LYS A 90 12.71 4.74 -20.44
CA LYS A 90 13.87 5.49 -19.89
C LYS A 90 14.97 4.59 -19.30
N GLY A 91 14.83 3.26 -19.39
CA GLY A 91 15.83 2.30 -18.97
C GLY A 91 15.77 1.89 -17.50
N TYR A 92 14.70 2.22 -16.77
CA TYR A 92 14.51 1.71 -15.41
C TYR A 92 14.28 0.20 -15.44
N SER A 93 14.92 -0.52 -14.52
CA SER A 93 14.86 -1.99 -14.43
C SER A 93 14.05 -2.49 -13.23
N GLU A 94 13.69 -1.62 -12.30
CA GLU A 94 12.89 -1.96 -11.12
C GLU A 94 11.85 -0.88 -10.80
N ILE A 95 10.65 -1.32 -10.40
CA ILE A 95 9.63 -0.46 -9.81
C ILE A 95 9.16 -1.01 -8.48
N THR A 96 8.73 -0.11 -7.60
CA THR A 96 8.00 -0.46 -6.38
C THR A 96 6.63 0.22 -6.41
N LEU A 97 5.57 -0.58 -6.42
CA LEU A 97 4.20 -0.09 -6.28
C LEU A 97 3.97 0.37 -4.84
N LEU A 98 3.54 1.61 -4.65
CA LEU A 98 3.38 2.24 -3.33
C LEU A 98 1.95 2.70 -3.05
N GLY A 99 1.59 2.60 -1.77
CA GLY A 99 0.39 3.14 -1.19
C GLY A 99 0.49 3.17 0.32
N GLN A 100 -0.56 3.58 1.02
CA GLN A 100 -0.67 3.41 2.46
C GLN A 100 -1.17 2.00 2.84
N ASN A 101 -1.77 1.31 1.88
CA ASN A 101 -2.15 -0.09 1.89
C ASN A 101 -2.35 -0.51 0.43
N VAL A 102 -1.37 -1.19 -0.16
CA VAL A 102 -1.40 -1.52 -1.60
C VAL A 102 -2.37 -2.64 -1.91
N ASP A 103 -2.52 -3.61 -0.99
CA ASP A 103 -3.38 -4.79 -1.18
C ASP A 103 -4.85 -4.40 -1.27
N SER A 104 -5.20 -3.24 -0.70
CA SER A 104 -6.56 -2.74 -0.74
C SER A 104 -6.93 -2.01 -2.03
N TYR A 105 -5.99 -1.90 -3.00
CA TYR A 105 -6.26 -1.26 -4.29
C TYR A 105 -7.56 -1.79 -4.91
N LEU A 106 -8.43 -0.85 -5.28
CA LEU A 106 -9.70 -1.15 -5.93
C LEU A 106 -10.10 0.01 -6.85
N TRP A 107 -9.92 -0.16 -8.16
CA TRP A 107 -10.35 0.79 -9.17
C TRP A 107 -11.72 0.37 -9.74
N TYR A 108 -12.68 1.27 -9.73
CA TYR A 108 -14.04 1.06 -10.26
C TYR A 108 -14.57 2.29 -11.03
N GLY A 109 -13.65 3.12 -11.57
CA GLY A 109 -13.96 4.36 -12.26
C GLY A 109 -13.61 5.62 -11.47
N GLY A 110 -13.04 5.48 -10.25
CA GLY A 110 -12.60 6.57 -9.38
C GLY A 110 -13.45 6.81 -8.15
N GLY A 111 -12.98 7.72 -7.29
CA GLY A 111 -13.63 8.04 -6.01
C GLY A 111 -13.14 7.20 -4.83
N PRO A 112 -13.67 7.46 -3.61
CA PRO A 112 -13.27 6.74 -2.41
C PRO A 112 -13.68 5.27 -2.43
N LYS A 113 -12.79 4.37 -2.00
CA LYS A 113 -13.05 2.91 -1.93
C LYS A 113 -14.36 2.58 -1.20
N LYS A 114 -14.67 3.28 -0.10
CA LYS A 114 -15.92 3.07 0.67
C LYS A 114 -17.20 3.20 -0.16
N ASP A 115 -17.17 3.99 -1.25
CA ASP A 115 -18.34 4.23 -2.10
C ASP A 115 -18.55 3.11 -3.15
N PHE A 116 -17.63 2.15 -3.27
CA PHE A 116 -17.77 0.99 -4.14
C PHE A 116 -19.05 0.19 -3.89
N LYS A 117 -19.56 0.17 -2.66
CA LYS A 117 -20.84 -0.47 -2.34
C LYS A 117 -22.01 0.12 -3.14
N LYS A 118 -21.94 1.43 -3.48
CA LYS A 118 -22.94 2.19 -4.23
C LYS A 118 -22.66 2.18 -5.75
N ALA A 119 -21.53 1.61 -6.18
CA ALA A 119 -21.17 1.57 -7.59
C ALA A 119 -22.19 0.80 -8.43
N SER A 120 -22.36 1.20 -9.69
CA SER A 120 -23.24 0.54 -10.64
C SER A 120 -22.79 -0.90 -10.93
N TYR A 121 -23.67 -1.69 -11.53
CA TYR A 121 -23.35 -3.05 -11.96
C TYR A 121 -22.12 -3.07 -12.88
N ASP A 122 -22.07 -2.17 -13.88
CA ASP A 122 -20.96 -2.10 -14.83
C ASP A 122 -19.65 -1.68 -14.16
N GLN A 123 -19.69 -0.73 -13.21
CA GLN A 123 -18.53 -0.36 -12.42
C GLN A 123 -17.97 -1.52 -11.57
N LYS A 124 -18.88 -2.30 -10.96
CA LYS A 124 -18.49 -3.49 -10.19
C LYS A 124 -17.90 -4.58 -11.07
N ARG A 125 -18.52 -4.83 -12.22
CA ARG A 125 -18.08 -5.84 -13.19
C ARG A 125 -16.70 -5.53 -13.78
N ASN A 126 -16.43 -4.25 -14.03
CA ASN A 126 -15.18 -3.78 -14.64
C ASN A 126 -14.15 -3.31 -13.61
N SER A 127 -14.41 -3.55 -12.32
CA SER A 127 -13.46 -3.17 -11.27
C SER A 127 -12.18 -3.99 -11.33
N LYS A 128 -11.07 -3.35 -10.99
CA LYS A 128 -9.75 -3.98 -10.87
C LYS A 128 -9.26 -3.87 -9.44
N ASN A 129 -8.95 -5.01 -8.82
CA ASN A 129 -8.30 -5.11 -7.52
C ASN A 129 -6.77 -5.16 -7.66
N PHE A 130 -6.05 -5.33 -6.55
CA PHE A 130 -4.59 -5.35 -6.56
C PHE A 130 -4.02 -6.54 -7.34
N SER A 131 -4.60 -7.74 -7.24
CA SER A 131 -4.13 -8.90 -7.99
C SER A 131 -4.24 -8.68 -9.51
N HIS A 132 -5.34 -8.09 -9.97
CA HIS A 132 -5.50 -7.74 -11.39
C HIS A 132 -4.46 -6.70 -11.85
N LEU A 133 -4.22 -5.65 -11.04
CA LEU A 133 -3.22 -4.63 -11.38
C LEU A 133 -1.81 -5.24 -11.42
N LEU A 134 -1.48 -6.10 -10.46
CA LEU A 134 -0.18 -6.74 -10.36
C LEU A 134 0.08 -7.67 -11.55
N ASP A 135 -0.92 -8.45 -11.97
CA ASP A 135 -0.87 -9.30 -13.17
C ASP A 135 -0.70 -8.48 -14.44
N ASP A 136 -1.48 -7.38 -14.59
CA ASP A 136 -1.36 -6.45 -15.72
C ASP A 136 0.06 -5.87 -15.81
N VAL A 137 0.62 -5.38 -14.69
CA VAL A 137 1.97 -4.80 -14.66
C VAL A 137 3.02 -5.85 -14.99
N ALA A 138 2.96 -7.03 -14.37
CA ALA A 138 3.94 -8.09 -14.58
C ALA A 138 3.94 -8.61 -16.02
N SER A 139 2.76 -8.77 -16.61
CA SER A 139 2.59 -9.25 -17.98
C SER A 139 3.07 -8.24 -19.03
N ASN A 140 2.80 -6.95 -18.82
CA ASN A 140 3.19 -5.90 -19.78
C ASN A 140 4.68 -5.56 -19.73
N PHE A 141 5.35 -5.77 -18.58
CA PHE A 141 6.76 -5.41 -18.38
C PHE A 141 7.59 -6.59 -17.87
N PRO A 142 7.72 -7.69 -18.64
CA PRO A 142 8.33 -8.94 -18.18
C PRO A 142 9.83 -8.84 -17.83
N LYS A 143 10.52 -7.82 -18.30
CA LYS A 143 11.94 -7.57 -18.00
C LYS A 143 12.15 -6.62 -16.83
N MET A 144 11.09 -6.02 -16.29
CA MET A 144 11.15 -5.11 -15.17
C MET A 144 10.92 -5.88 -13.87
N ARG A 145 11.77 -5.68 -12.87
CA ARG A 145 11.58 -6.21 -11.53
C ARG A 145 10.48 -5.42 -10.81
N ILE A 146 9.52 -6.12 -10.26
CA ILE A 146 8.35 -5.53 -9.61
C ILE A 146 8.38 -5.84 -8.12
N ARG A 147 8.25 -4.78 -7.32
CA ARG A 147 8.04 -4.84 -5.88
C ARG A 147 6.78 -4.10 -5.51
N PHE A 148 6.25 -4.39 -4.35
CA PHE A 148 5.22 -3.58 -3.70
C PHE A 148 5.51 -3.47 -2.21
N SER A 149 4.96 -2.46 -1.57
CA SER A 149 5.21 -2.19 -0.16
C SER A 149 3.97 -1.66 0.53
N THR A 150 3.90 -1.91 1.85
CA THR A 150 2.81 -1.47 2.72
C THR A 150 1.56 -2.35 2.55
N SER A 151 1.73 -3.65 2.77
CA SER A 151 0.64 -4.62 2.84
C SER A 151 -0.08 -4.58 4.19
N ASN A 152 -1.30 -5.09 4.22
CA ASN A 152 -2.05 -5.29 5.45
C ASN A 152 -2.60 -6.73 5.49
N PRO A 153 -2.39 -7.49 6.58
CA PRO A 153 -2.80 -8.88 6.64
C PRO A 153 -4.26 -9.16 6.28
N GLN A 154 -5.18 -8.24 6.61
CA GLN A 154 -6.61 -8.40 6.27
C GLN A 154 -6.92 -8.20 4.79
N ASP A 155 -6.09 -7.45 4.05
CA ASP A 155 -6.32 -7.11 2.65
C ASP A 155 -5.45 -7.94 1.70
N MET A 156 -4.41 -8.63 2.22
CA MET A 156 -3.59 -9.57 1.46
C MET A 156 -4.42 -10.83 1.14
N THR A 157 -4.76 -11.01 -0.12
CA THR A 157 -5.55 -12.15 -0.59
C THR A 157 -4.67 -13.25 -1.20
N VAL A 158 -5.17 -14.47 -1.23
CA VAL A 158 -4.48 -15.61 -1.87
C VAL A 158 -4.21 -15.33 -3.35
N ASP A 159 -5.14 -14.66 -4.05
CA ASP A 159 -4.97 -14.28 -5.46
C ASP A 159 -3.70 -13.45 -5.71
N VAL A 160 -3.32 -12.56 -4.78
CA VAL A 160 -2.09 -11.77 -4.89
C VAL A 160 -0.86 -12.69 -4.82
N VAL A 161 -0.87 -13.64 -3.89
CA VAL A 161 0.22 -14.62 -3.71
C VAL A 161 0.34 -15.54 -4.94
N GLU A 162 -0.80 -15.97 -5.50
CA GLU A 162 -0.84 -16.77 -6.74
C GLU A 162 -0.25 -15.99 -7.93
N ILE A 163 -0.60 -14.70 -8.08
CA ILE A 163 0.00 -13.84 -9.13
C ILE A 163 1.50 -13.68 -8.91
N MET A 164 1.96 -13.49 -7.67
CA MET A 164 3.40 -13.45 -7.37
C MET A 164 4.11 -14.74 -7.81
N SER A 165 3.52 -15.90 -7.53
CA SER A 165 4.11 -17.20 -7.91
C SER A 165 4.12 -17.45 -9.42
N LYS A 166 3.19 -16.83 -10.16
CA LYS A 166 3.04 -16.98 -11.62
C LYS A 166 4.10 -16.21 -12.41
N HIS A 167 4.57 -15.08 -11.88
CA HIS A 167 5.44 -14.13 -12.59
C HIS A 167 6.83 -14.06 -11.98
N GLU A 168 7.86 -14.50 -12.68
CA GLU A 168 9.26 -14.48 -12.23
C GLU A 168 9.82 -13.07 -12.01
N ASN A 169 9.23 -12.05 -12.63
CA ASN A 169 9.64 -10.66 -12.48
C ASN A 169 9.04 -9.96 -11.25
N ILE A 170 8.13 -10.61 -10.51
CA ILE A 170 7.67 -10.13 -9.20
C ILE A 170 8.61 -10.68 -8.13
N CYS A 171 9.13 -9.81 -7.27
CA CYS A 171 10.02 -10.23 -6.19
C CYS A 171 9.28 -11.06 -5.15
N ASN A 172 9.85 -12.22 -4.78
CA ASN A 172 9.34 -13.10 -3.72
C ASN A 172 9.63 -12.50 -2.33
N TYR A 173 9.01 -11.37 -2.04
CA TYR A 173 9.17 -10.64 -0.78
C TYR A 173 7.90 -9.86 -0.45
N ILE A 174 7.43 -10.01 0.78
CA ILE A 174 6.23 -9.33 1.29
C ILE A 174 6.58 -8.62 2.61
N HIS A 175 6.33 -7.31 2.65
CA HIS A 175 6.32 -6.56 3.91
C HIS A 175 4.91 -6.59 4.47
N LEU A 176 4.68 -7.34 5.58
CA LEU A 176 3.36 -7.64 6.12
C LEU A 176 3.26 -7.25 7.62
N PRO A 177 3.04 -5.96 7.93
CA PRO A 177 2.98 -5.44 9.28
C PRO A 177 1.86 -6.06 10.10
N VAL A 178 2.19 -6.91 11.07
CA VAL A 178 1.23 -7.53 12.01
C VAL A 178 0.93 -6.64 13.22
N GLN A 179 1.90 -5.89 13.70
CA GLN A 179 1.89 -4.92 14.80
C GLN A 179 1.94 -5.53 16.20
N SER A 180 1.30 -6.69 16.47
CA SER A 180 1.33 -7.41 17.76
C SER A 180 1.00 -8.89 17.55
N GLY A 181 1.50 -9.75 18.41
CA GLY A 181 1.14 -11.18 18.47
C GLY A 181 -0.05 -11.48 19.40
N SER A 182 -0.56 -10.46 20.11
CA SER A 182 -1.70 -10.60 21.04
C SER A 182 -3.00 -10.14 20.40
N ASP A 183 -3.99 -11.02 20.31
CA ASP A 183 -5.34 -10.69 19.80
C ASP A 183 -6.00 -9.56 20.60
N ARG A 184 -5.74 -9.50 21.91
CA ARG A 184 -6.23 -8.42 22.77
C ARG A 184 -5.67 -7.06 22.36
N ILE A 185 -4.39 -7.00 22.03
CA ILE A 185 -3.73 -5.77 21.57
C ILE A 185 -4.13 -5.44 20.14
N LEU A 186 -4.16 -6.41 19.24
CA LEU A 186 -4.65 -6.24 17.87
C LEU A 186 -6.06 -5.62 17.85
N LYS A 187 -6.96 -6.10 18.69
CA LYS A 187 -8.31 -5.51 18.85
C LYS A 187 -8.26 -4.07 19.34
N LYS A 188 -7.40 -3.73 20.32
CA LYS A 188 -7.20 -2.36 20.80
C LYS A 188 -6.60 -1.45 19.73
N MET A 189 -5.73 -1.98 18.87
CA MET A 189 -5.15 -1.30 17.72
C MET A 189 -6.14 -1.10 16.57
N ASN A 190 -7.37 -1.63 16.69
CA ASN A 190 -8.36 -1.70 15.60
C ASN A 190 -7.82 -2.44 14.36
N ARG A 191 -7.04 -3.52 14.59
CA ARG A 191 -6.63 -4.43 13.53
C ARG A 191 -7.75 -5.43 13.27
N GLN A 192 -8.01 -5.74 12.01
CA GLN A 192 -9.15 -6.57 11.58
C GLN A 192 -8.76 -8.04 11.36
N HIS A 193 -7.64 -8.47 11.91
CA HIS A 193 -7.14 -9.84 11.87
C HIS A 193 -6.75 -10.31 13.28
N THR A 194 -6.75 -11.61 13.47
CA THR A 194 -6.29 -12.31 14.66
C THR A 194 -4.89 -12.89 14.42
N ARG A 195 -4.21 -13.28 15.50
CA ARG A 195 -2.96 -14.05 15.41
C ARG A 195 -3.12 -15.32 14.58
N PHE A 196 -4.22 -16.05 14.76
CA PHE A 196 -4.50 -17.28 14.03
C PHE A 196 -4.62 -17.02 12.51
N GLU A 197 -5.42 -16.04 12.11
CA GLU A 197 -5.60 -15.67 10.70
C GLU A 197 -4.28 -15.22 10.07
N TYR A 198 -3.43 -14.49 10.82
CA TYR A 198 -2.12 -14.11 10.37
C TYR A 198 -1.19 -15.30 10.12
N LEU A 199 -1.16 -16.27 11.04
CA LEU A 199 -0.35 -17.49 10.91
C LEU A 199 -0.81 -18.35 9.71
N GLU A 200 -2.11 -18.49 9.51
CA GLU A 200 -2.66 -19.20 8.35
C GLU A 200 -2.28 -18.50 7.03
N LEU A 201 -2.30 -17.16 7.02
CA LEU A 201 -1.84 -16.39 5.85
C LEU A 201 -0.35 -16.63 5.58
N ILE A 202 0.52 -16.57 6.60
CA ILE A 202 1.95 -16.86 6.48
C ILE A 202 2.18 -18.28 5.94
N LYS A 203 1.44 -19.27 6.47
CA LYS A 203 1.51 -20.64 6.00
C LYS A 203 1.13 -20.76 4.53
N THR A 204 0.03 -20.14 4.12
CA THR A 204 -0.42 -20.10 2.72
C THR A 204 0.62 -19.47 1.80
N ILE A 205 1.22 -18.33 2.21
CA ILE A 205 2.28 -17.68 1.46
C ILE A 205 3.46 -18.64 1.24
N ARG A 206 3.91 -19.34 2.28
CA ARG A 206 5.04 -20.26 2.20
C ARG A 206 4.75 -21.55 1.45
N GLU A 207 3.50 -22.01 1.44
CA GLU A 207 3.06 -23.15 0.62
C GLU A 207 3.09 -22.81 -0.88
N ILE A 208 2.66 -21.60 -1.26
CA ILE A 208 2.63 -21.15 -2.66
C ILE A 208 4.00 -20.67 -3.12
N ILE A 209 4.74 -19.93 -2.26
CA ILE A 209 6.07 -19.37 -2.55
C ILE A 209 7.04 -19.78 -1.43
N PRO A 210 7.64 -20.99 -1.47
CA PRO A 210 8.44 -21.53 -0.36
C PRO A 210 9.61 -20.64 0.11
N ASN A 211 10.18 -19.85 -0.80
CA ASN A 211 11.31 -18.94 -0.52
C ASN A 211 10.87 -17.48 -0.45
N CYS A 212 9.62 -17.21 -0.08
CA CYS A 212 9.15 -15.83 0.09
C CYS A 212 9.79 -15.20 1.33
N GLY A 213 10.55 -14.14 1.16
CA GLY A 213 11.02 -13.31 2.26
C GLY A 213 9.85 -12.54 2.89
N ILE A 214 9.77 -12.54 4.21
CA ILE A 214 8.69 -11.88 4.95
C ILE A 214 9.28 -10.93 5.97
N SER A 215 8.84 -9.68 5.93
CA SER A 215 9.17 -8.69 6.97
C SER A 215 7.92 -8.14 7.64
N HIS A 216 8.12 -7.55 8.81
CA HIS A 216 7.04 -7.06 9.65
C HIS A 216 7.36 -5.71 10.29
N ASP A 217 6.31 -5.08 10.86
CA ASP A 217 6.40 -4.05 11.88
C ASP A 217 5.75 -4.57 13.16
N MET A 218 6.36 -4.28 14.31
CA MET A 218 5.85 -4.56 15.65
C MET A 218 5.83 -3.29 16.48
N ILE A 219 4.81 -3.15 17.32
CA ILE A 219 4.71 -2.07 18.31
C ILE A 219 4.82 -2.69 19.69
N THR A 220 5.88 -2.34 20.42
CA THR A 220 6.09 -2.70 21.82
C THR A 220 5.70 -1.55 22.71
N GLY A 221 5.04 -1.83 23.84
CA GLY A 221 4.60 -0.80 24.79
C GLY A 221 3.33 -0.07 24.38
N PHE A 222 2.49 -0.70 23.55
CA PHE A 222 1.18 -0.15 23.21
C PHE A 222 0.35 0.09 24.48
N PRO A 223 -0.44 1.19 24.61
CA PRO A 223 -1.17 1.52 25.83
C PRO A 223 -2.04 0.35 26.35
N GLY A 224 -1.67 -0.12 27.56
CA GLY A 224 -2.30 -1.26 28.22
C GLY A 224 -1.83 -2.62 27.73
N GLU A 225 -0.73 -2.72 27.03
CA GLU A 225 0.00 -3.96 26.79
C GLU A 225 0.54 -4.51 28.12
N THR A 226 0.40 -5.80 28.33
CA THR A 226 0.93 -6.52 29.51
C THR A 226 2.11 -7.36 29.09
N GLU A 227 2.89 -7.83 30.08
CA GLU A 227 4.00 -8.78 29.84
C GLU A 227 3.53 -10.02 29.06
N ARG A 228 2.33 -10.54 29.36
CA ARG A 228 1.75 -11.68 28.63
C ARG A 228 1.53 -11.35 27.15
N ASP A 229 1.00 -10.17 26.84
CA ASP A 229 0.79 -9.75 25.45
C ASP A 229 2.11 -9.59 24.70
N HIS A 230 3.15 -9.09 25.40
CA HIS A 230 4.49 -8.99 24.84
C HIS A 230 5.08 -10.39 24.57
N GLN A 231 4.90 -11.35 25.49
CA GLN A 231 5.33 -12.75 25.27
C GLN A 231 4.56 -13.40 24.09
N ASP A 232 3.27 -13.09 23.92
CA ASP A 232 2.52 -13.53 22.73
C ASP A 232 3.16 -12.98 21.44
N THR A 233 3.65 -11.74 21.45
CA THR A 233 4.35 -11.12 20.32
C THR A 233 5.69 -11.80 20.04
N LEU A 234 6.51 -12.05 21.08
CA LEU A 234 7.79 -12.76 20.93
C LEU A 234 7.57 -14.17 20.38
N SER A 235 6.57 -14.91 20.92
CA SER A 235 6.26 -16.26 20.45
C SER A 235 5.77 -16.28 18.99
N LEU A 236 5.08 -15.23 18.52
CA LEU A 236 4.73 -15.08 17.11
C LEU A 236 5.99 -14.90 16.23
N MET A 237 6.95 -14.10 16.69
CA MET A 237 8.20 -13.90 15.95
C MET A 237 8.99 -15.21 15.84
N ASP A 238 9.06 -15.99 16.92
CA ASP A 238 9.72 -17.29 16.93
C ASP A 238 9.04 -18.32 16.00
N GLU A 239 7.72 -18.26 15.90
CA GLU A 239 6.93 -19.15 15.05
C GLU A 239 7.05 -18.77 13.58
N VAL A 240 6.94 -17.49 13.25
CA VAL A 240 6.97 -16.99 11.86
C VAL A 240 8.40 -16.98 11.32
N LYS A 241 9.42 -16.68 12.11
CA LYS A 241 10.84 -16.57 11.67
C LYS A 241 10.97 -15.60 10.50
N TYR A 242 10.70 -14.35 10.77
CA TYR A 242 10.83 -13.26 9.79
C TYR A 242 12.27 -13.08 9.34
N ASP A 243 12.43 -12.63 8.08
CA ASP A 243 13.74 -12.26 7.54
C ASP A 243 14.21 -10.89 8.04
N PHE A 244 13.25 -10.00 8.32
CA PHE A 244 13.53 -8.63 8.75
C PHE A 244 12.32 -8.02 9.49
N GLY A 245 12.57 -7.04 10.37
CA GLY A 245 11.50 -6.35 11.07
C GLY A 245 11.90 -4.97 11.61
N TYR A 246 10.91 -4.10 11.76
CA TYR A 246 11.00 -2.84 12.46
C TYR A 246 10.22 -2.91 13.78
N MET A 247 10.79 -2.26 14.83
CA MET A 247 10.18 -2.12 16.15
C MET A 247 10.27 -0.67 16.61
#